data_b17d273368a31cd13ee8fd1fe2daf7c2
#
_entry.id   b17d273368a31cd13ee8fd1fe2daf7c2
#
_cell.length_a   1.000
_cell.length_b   1.000
_cell.length_c   1.000
_cell.angle_alpha   90.00
_cell.angle_beta   90.00
_cell.angle_gamma   90.00
#
_symmetry.space_group_name_H-M   'P 1'
#
loop_
_entity.id
_entity.type
_entity.pdbx_description
1 polymer ?
#
loop_
_entity_poly.entity_id
_entity_poly.type
_entity_poly.pdbx_seq_one_letter_code
_entity_poly.pdbx_strand_id
1 'polypeptide(L)'
;MIGLRNPGHTVAKLLAPAQGRRSVRVVNYTHPEYGQTLTQFLAETDADAMLLRGTEGEPVADPRRLPRLDVFVGGHLRADLSLAAQDGVLTEMPVLPRSHDATTTSLYIQSVVSGEKPAPGPLLQQ
;
A
#
# COMPACT_ATOMS: atom_id res chain seq x y z
N MET A 1 -18.17 4.94 18.97
CA MET A 1 -18.38 3.87 17.94
C MET A 1 -17.34 2.78 18.17
N ILE A 2 -17.76 1.60 18.50
CA ILE A 2 -16.84 0.46 18.67
C ILE A 2 -16.55 -0.07 17.28
N GLY A 3 -15.36 0.21 16.75
CA GLY A 3 -14.89 -0.35 15.48
C GLY A 3 -14.56 -1.84 15.64
N LEU A 4 -15.55 -2.70 15.57
CA LEU A 4 -15.33 -4.13 15.54
C LEU A 4 -14.73 -4.51 14.19
N ARG A 5 -13.44 -4.84 14.17
CA ARG A 5 -12.83 -5.52 13.04
C ARG A 5 -13.48 -6.90 12.91
N ASN A 6 -14.18 -7.13 11.82
CA ASN A 6 -14.77 -8.43 11.52
C ASN A 6 -14.26 -8.96 10.18
N PRO A 7 -14.41 -10.25 9.89
CA PRO A 7 -13.99 -10.83 8.62
C PRO A 7 -14.62 -10.16 7.39
N GLY A 8 -15.78 -9.54 7.52
CA GLY A 8 -16.43 -8.80 6.44
C GLY A 8 -15.61 -7.62 5.92
N HIS A 9 -14.83 -6.96 6.76
CA HIS A 9 -13.93 -5.89 6.32
C HIS A 9 -12.83 -6.40 5.39
N THR A 10 -12.31 -7.59 5.65
CA THR A 10 -11.30 -8.22 4.79
C THR A 10 -11.90 -8.57 3.43
N VAL A 11 -13.10 -9.14 3.42
CA VAL A 11 -13.81 -9.49 2.17
C VAL A 11 -14.20 -8.24 1.39
N ALA A 12 -14.69 -7.21 2.05
CA ALA A 12 -15.11 -5.96 1.40
C ALA A 12 -13.97 -5.29 0.61
N LYS A 13 -12.74 -5.39 1.10
CA LYS A 13 -11.55 -4.86 0.39
C LYS A 13 -11.22 -5.59 -0.91
N LEU A 14 -11.74 -6.80 -1.09
CA LEU A 14 -11.52 -7.62 -2.27
C LEU A 14 -12.59 -7.43 -3.35
N LEU A 15 -13.65 -6.70 -3.05
CA LEU A 15 -14.71 -6.42 -4.01
C LEU A 15 -14.17 -5.53 -5.15
N ALA A 16 -14.64 -5.82 -6.35
CA ALA A 16 -14.39 -5.01 -7.54
C ALA A 16 -15.69 -4.27 -7.90
N PRO A 17 -15.95 -3.08 -7.35
CA PRO A 17 -17.21 -2.38 -7.56
C PRO A 17 -17.36 -1.83 -8.99
N ALA A 18 -16.24 -1.61 -9.69
CA ALA A 18 -16.24 -1.13 -11.07
C ALA A 18 -16.27 -2.30 -12.05
N GLN A 19 -17.41 -2.59 -12.62
CA GLN A 19 -17.56 -3.56 -13.70
C GLN A 19 -17.48 -2.86 -15.07
N GLY A 20 -16.92 -3.57 -16.07
CA GLY A 20 -16.85 -3.10 -17.45
C GLY A 20 -15.79 -2.02 -17.73
N ARG A 21 -14.93 -1.69 -16.79
CA ARG A 21 -13.77 -0.80 -16.97
C ARG A 21 -12.50 -1.46 -16.45
N ARG A 22 -11.36 -1.11 -17.06
CA ARG A 22 -10.06 -1.50 -16.50
C ARG A 22 -9.92 -0.89 -15.10
N SER A 23 -9.73 -1.72 -14.10
CA SER A 23 -9.54 -1.29 -12.72
C SER A 23 -8.38 -2.08 -12.11
N VAL A 24 -7.52 -1.40 -11.40
CA VAL A 24 -6.46 -2.01 -10.63
C VAL A 24 -6.89 -2.00 -9.16
N ARG A 25 -6.90 -3.16 -8.53
CA ARG A 25 -7.19 -3.28 -7.10
C ARG A 25 -5.92 -3.04 -6.30
N VAL A 26 -5.96 -2.14 -5.32
CA VAL A 26 -4.89 -2.00 -4.34
C VAL A 26 -5.27 -2.82 -3.12
N VAL A 27 -4.56 -3.92 -2.91
CA VAL A 27 -4.82 -4.88 -1.84
C VAL A 27 -3.63 -4.90 -0.88
N ASN A 28 -3.92 -4.84 0.41
CA ASN A 28 -2.87 -4.85 1.42
C ASN A 28 -3.10 -5.93 2.48
N TYR A 29 -2.00 -6.41 3.04
CA TYR A 29 -1.98 -7.32 4.17
C TYR A 29 -1.01 -6.83 5.24
N THR A 30 -1.26 -7.21 6.49
CA THR A 30 -0.37 -6.91 7.63
C THR A 30 0.42 -8.14 8.06
N HIS A 31 -0.20 -9.32 8.00
CA HIS A 31 0.42 -10.58 8.39
C HIS A 31 0.83 -11.40 7.16
N PRO A 32 2.06 -11.93 7.11
CA PRO A 32 2.59 -12.63 5.93
C PRO A 32 1.72 -13.78 5.42
N GLU A 33 1.06 -14.52 6.32
CA GLU A 33 0.16 -15.61 5.95
C GLU A 33 -1.00 -15.17 5.06
N TYR A 34 -1.51 -13.96 5.27
CA TYR A 34 -2.56 -13.42 4.40
C TYR A 34 -2.04 -13.06 3.00
N GLY A 35 -0.75 -12.76 2.87
CA GLY A 35 -0.15 -12.49 1.57
C GLY A 35 -0.28 -13.66 0.61
N GLN A 36 -0.08 -14.89 1.09
CA GLN A 36 -0.22 -16.11 0.28
C GLN A 36 -1.68 -16.35 -0.14
N THR A 37 -2.61 -16.24 0.80
CA THR A 37 -4.05 -16.41 0.52
C THR A 37 -4.54 -15.37 -0.49
N LEU A 38 -4.10 -14.11 -0.34
CA LEU A 38 -4.48 -13.04 -1.26
C LEU A 38 -3.87 -13.23 -2.65
N THR A 39 -2.61 -13.69 -2.73
CA THR A 39 -1.97 -14.05 -4.00
C THR A 39 -2.79 -15.10 -4.75
N GLN A 40 -3.20 -16.16 -4.06
CA GLN A 40 -4.02 -17.21 -4.64
C GLN A 40 -5.38 -16.65 -5.09
N PHE A 41 -6.05 -15.87 -4.27
CA PHE A 41 -7.33 -15.24 -4.62
C PHE A 41 -7.23 -14.34 -5.86
N LEU A 42 -6.17 -13.53 -5.96
CA LEU A 42 -5.96 -12.65 -7.11
C LEU A 42 -5.70 -13.45 -8.39
N ALA A 43 -4.99 -14.57 -8.29
CA ALA A 43 -4.77 -15.49 -9.41
C ALA A 43 -6.07 -16.18 -9.85
N GLU A 44 -6.87 -16.69 -8.92
CA GLU A 44 -8.13 -17.38 -9.20
C GLU A 44 -9.23 -16.46 -9.76
N THR A 45 -9.12 -15.16 -9.51
CA THR A 45 -10.10 -14.15 -9.97
C THR A 45 -9.64 -13.34 -11.18
N ASP A 46 -8.55 -13.75 -11.84
CA ASP A 46 -7.96 -13.05 -13.00
C ASP A 46 -7.81 -11.54 -12.75
N ALA A 47 -7.40 -11.16 -11.55
CA ALA A 47 -7.40 -9.78 -11.12
C ALA A 47 -6.24 -8.96 -11.68
N ASP A 48 -6.53 -7.71 -12.08
CA ASP A 48 -5.51 -6.67 -12.16
C ASP A 48 -5.37 -6.05 -10.77
N ALA A 49 -4.20 -6.18 -10.14
CA ALA A 49 -4.02 -5.79 -8.75
C ALA A 49 -2.58 -5.41 -8.40
N MET A 50 -2.45 -4.60 -7.35
CA MET A 50 -1.22 -4.36 -6.61
C MET A 50 -1.41 -4.91 -5.20
N LEU A 51 -0.57 -5.87 -4.81
CA LEU A 51 -0.57 -6.48 -3.48
C LEU A 51 0.66 -6.01 -2.72
N LEU A 52 0.46 -5.37 -1.58
CA LEU A 52 1.55 -4.84 -0.78
C LEU A 52 1.35 -5.10 0.71
N ARG A 53 2.47 -5.08 1.44
CA ARG A 53 2.41 -5.10 2.90
C ARG A 53 2.04 -3.70 3.39
N GLY A 54 0.82 -3.56 3.91
CA GLY A 54 0.31 -2.30 4.43
C GLY A 54 0.76 -2.01 5.85
N THR A 55 0.61 -0.77 6.25
CA THR A 55 0.82 -0.30 7.62
C THR A 55 -0.54 -0.22 8.31
N GLU A 56 -0.68 -0.84 9.47
CA GLU A 56 -1.92 -0.83 10.28
C GLU A 56 -3.21 -1.23 9.54
N GLY A 57 -3.08 -2.03 8.48
CA GLY A 57 -4.22 -2.50 7.70
C GLY A 57 -4.70 -1.56 6.60
N GLU A 58 -3.99 -0.46 6.37
CA GLU A 58 -4.25 0.47 5.28
C GLU A 58 -3.21 0.29 4.15
N PRO A 59 -3.57 0.57 2.89
CA PRO A 59 -2.63 0.53 1.77
C PRO A 59 -1.72 1.77 1.77
N VAL A 60 -1.17 2.08 2.93
CA VAL A 60 -0.27 3.21 3.14
C VAL A 60 1.15 2.69 3.13
N ALA A 61 1.96 3.30 2.30
CA ALA A 61 3.38 3.02 2.22
C ALA A 61 4.10 3.40 3.51
N ASP A 62 5.00 2.54 4.01
CA ASP A 62 5.85 2.88 5.13
C ASP A 62 6.97 3.82 4.65
N PRO A 63 7.06 5.06 5.14
CA PRO A 63 8.09 6.00 4.67
C PRO A 63 9.51 5.61 5.09
N ARG A 64 9.66 4.59 5.95
CA ARG A 64 10.95 4.16 6.50
C ARG A 64 11.59 3.03 5.72
N ARG A 65 10.82 2.32 4.87
CA ARG A 65 11.30 1.15 4.15
C ARG A 65 10.50 0.94 2.86
N LEU A 66 11.11 0.28 1.90
CA LEU A 66 10.42 -0.19 0.71
C LEU A 66 9.83 -1.59 1.00
N PRO A 67 8.50 -1.73 1.13
CA PRO A 67 7.88 -3.04 1.24
C PRO A 67 7.90 -3.76 -0.11
N ARG A 68 7.72 -5.07 -0.06
CA ARG A 68 7.41 -5.83 -1.27
C ARG A 68 6.08 -5.37 -1.85
N LEU A 69 6.06 -5.15 -3.16
CA LEU A 69 4.87 -4.82 -3.93
C LEU A 69 4.79 -5.78 -5.11
N ASP A 70 3.77 -6.61 -5.13
CA ASP A 70 3.52 -7.56 -6.20
C ASP A 70 2.42 -7.03 -7.12
N VAL A 71 2.70 -6.98 -8.42
CA VAL A 71 1.75 -6.54 -9.44
C VAL A 71 1.19 -7.75 -10.19
N PHE A 72 -0.13 -7.81 -10.30
CA PHE A 72 -0.86 -8.84 -11.03
C PHE A 72 -1.58 -8.23 -12.22
N VAL A 73 -1.51 -8.90 -13.36
CA VAL A 73 -2.25 -8.56 -14.57
C VAL A 73 -2.99 -9.80 -15.04
N GLY A 74 -4.31 -9.74 -15.07
CA GLY A 74 -5.13 -10.91 -15.39
C GLY A 74 -4.83 -12.12 -14.50
N GLY A 75 -4.64 -11.89 -13.21
CA GLY A 75 -4.29 -12.93 -12.22
C GLY A 75 -2.83 -13.40 -12.25
N HIS A 76 -2.03 -12.99 -13.24
CA HIS A 76 -0.64 -13.41 -13.38
C HIS A 76 0.33 -12.42 -12.73
N LEU A 77 1.21 -12.91 -11.86
CA LEU A 77 2.27 -12.10 -11.25
C LEU A 77 3.23 -11.57 -12.33
N ARG A 78 3.40 -10.27 -12.39
CA ARG A 78 4.31 -9.57 -13.29
C ARG A 78 5.56 -9.14 -12.52
N ALA A 79 6.58 -9.98 -12.56
CA ALA A 79 7.85 -9.71 -11.89
C ALA A 79 8.55 -8.45 -12.39
N ASP A 80 8.37 -8.11 -13.67
CA ASP A 80 8.90 -6.92 -14.32
C ASP A 80 8.26 -5.60 -13.85
N LEU A 81 7.07 -5.67 -13.25
CA LEU A 81 6.34 -4.54 -12.67
C LEU A 81 6.35 -4.55 -11.14
N SER A 82 6.82 -5.64 -10.54
CA SER A 82 6.83 -5.83 -9.09
C SER A 82 8.11 -5.28 -8.47
N LEU A 83 8.02 -4.85 -7.21
CA LEU A 83 9.16 -4.36 -6.44
C LEU A 83 9.52 -5.36 -5.34
N ALA A 84 10.79 -5.73 -5.26
CA ALA A 84 11.30 -6.51 -4.13
C ALA A 84 11.37 -5.63 -2.88
N ALA A 85 11.11 -6.24 -1.71
CA ALA A 85 11.37 -5.57 -0.45
C ALA A 85 12.86 -5.22 -0.34
N GLN A 86 13.16 -4.03 0.18
CA GLN A 86 14.50 -3.69 0.59
C GLN A 86 14.69 -4.05 2.06
N ASP A 87 15.85 -4.63 2.36
CA ASP A 87 16.22 -4.94 3.74
C ASP A 87 16.57 -3.67 4.51
N GLY A 88 16.17 -3.66 5.78
CA GLY A 88 16.48 -2.58 6.69
C GLY A 88 15.44 -1.46 6.72
N VAL A 89 15.76 -0.46 7.50
CA VAL A 89 14.99 0.78 7.68
C VAL A 89 15.94 1.93 7.40
N LEU A 90 15.47 2.98 6.74
CA LEU A 90 16.28 4.17 6.53
C LEU A 90 16.87 4.68 7.85
N THR A 91 18.15 4.92 7.89
CA THR A 91 18.85 5.47 9.05
C THR A 91 18.59 6.96 9.21
N GLU A 92 18.40 7.66 8.09
CA GLU A 92 18.06 9.08 8.06
C GLU A 92 16.71 9.25 7.37
N MET A 93 15.74 9.71 8.14
CA MET A 93 14.42 10.03 7.60
C MET A 93 14.22 11.54 7.52
N PRO A 94 13.48 12.01 6.51
CA PRO A 94 12.96 13.38 6.55
C PRO A 94 12.20 13.61 7.86
N VAL A 95 12.36 14.79 8.44
CA VAL A 95 11.67 15.14 9.67
C VAL A 95 10.17 15.23 9.37
N LEU A 96 9.43 14.23 9.82
CA LEU A 96 7.97 14.23 9.73
C LEU A 96 7.38 15.13 10.82
N PRO A 97 6.18 15.70 10.59
CA PRO A 97 5.48 16.47 11.62
C PRO A 97 5.24 15.59 12.86
N ARG A 98 5.56 16.13 14.03
CA ARG A 98 5.30 15.45 15.31
C ARG A 98 3.85 15.55 15.75
N SER A 99 3.16 16.60 15.31
CA SER A 99 1.74 16.80 15.57
C SER A 99 0.89 16.04 14.56
N HIS A 100 -0.19 15.45 15.04
CA HIS A 100 -1.18 14.73 14.23
C HIS A 100 -2.35 15.63 13.80
N ASP A 101 -2.24 16.95 14.02
CA ASP A 101 -3.29 17.87 13.59
C ASP A 101 -3.31 18.04 12.06
N ALA A 102 -4.51 18.24 11.52
CA ALA A 102 -4.71 18.31 10.08
C ALA A 102 -3.98 19.50 9.43
N THR A 103 -3.87 20.62 10.13
CA THR A 103 -3.23 21.83 9.61
C THR A 103 -1.74 21.61 9.41
N THR A 104 -1.04 21.14 10.44
CA THR A 104 0.40 20.83 10.37
C THR A 104 0.70 19.76 9.32
N THR A 105 -0.15 18.75 9.24
CA THR A 105 0.00 17.68 8.24
C THR A 105 -0.20 18.21 6.83
N SER A 106 -1.22 19.03 6.58
CA SER A 106 -1.47 19.57 5.25
C SER A 106 -0.36 20.51 4.78
N LEU A 107 0.17 21.36 5.66
CA LEU A 107 1.31 22.23 5.34
C LEU A 107 2.57 21.40 5.01
N TYR A 108 2.81 20.32 5.73
CA TYR A 108 3.91 19.41 5.40
C TYR A 108 3.71 18.78 4.02
N ILE A 109 2.53 18.24 3.74
CA ILE A 109 2.21 17.64 2.43
C ILE A 109 2.41 18.68 1.31
N GLN A 110 1.91 19.91 1.47
CA GLN A 110 2.10 20.97 0.49
C GLN A 110 3.59 21.26 0.25
N SER A 111 4.40 21.34 1.31
CA SER A 111 5.84 21.61 1.18
C SER A 111 6.61 20.48 0.47
N VAL A 112 6.15 19.23 0.60
CA VAL A 112 6.72 18.10 -0.14
C VAL A 112 6.27 18.13 -1.61
N VAL A 113 4.99 18.37 -1.86
CA VAL A 113 4.45 18.41 -3.23
C VAL A 113 5.01 19.58 -4.02
N SER A 114 5.26 20.72 -3.38
CA SER A 114 5.90 21.90 -4.01
C SER A 114 7.42 21.73 -4.21
N GLY A 115 8.03 20.69 -3.64
CA GLY A 115 9.47 20.46 -3.70
C GLY A 115 10.30 21.27 -2.71
N GLU A 116 9.68 21.99 -1.78
CA GLU A 116 10.38 22.70 -0.70
C GLU A 116 11.03 21.77 0.30
N LYS A 117 10.43 20.58 0.49
CA LYS A 117 10.95 19.51 1.36
C LYS A 117 11.08 18.22 0.59
N PRO A 118 12.10 17.41 0.89
CA PRO A 118 12.25 16.10 0.25
C PRO A 118 11.15 15.16 0.73
N ALA A 119 10.63 14.35 -0.20
CA ALA A 119 9.81 13.20 0.16
C ALA A 119 10.70 12.07 0.70
N PRO A 120 10.18 11.21 1.60
CA PRO A 120 10.87 9.99 1.98
C PRO A 120 11.19 9.12 0.75
N GLY A 121 12.46 8.73 0.59
CA GLY A 121 12.91 7.96 -0.59
C GLY A 121 12.06 6.72 -0.90
N PRO A 122 11.70 5.88 0.07
CA PRO A 122 10.86 4.72 -0.18
C PRO A 122 9.47 5.03 -0.75
N LEU A 123 8.90 6.20 -0.45
CA LEU A 123 7.62 6.62 -1.01
C LEU A 123 7.71 7.00 -2.49
N LEU A 124 8.89 7.45 -2.95
CA LEU A 124 9.12 7.81 -4.34
C LEU A 124 9.35 6.59 -5.23
N GLN A 125 9.67 5.44 -4.64
CA GLN A 125 9.94 4.20 -5.34
C GLN A 125 8.71 3.30 -5.46
N GLN A 126 7.68 3.57 -4.67
CA GLN A 126 6.40 2.86 -4.67
C GLN A 126 5.40 3.50 -5.63
#